data_755055cfae7f91f59b5e1b6465e06995
#
_entry.id   755055cfae7f91f59b5e1b6465e06995
#
_cell.length_a   1.000
_cell.length_b   1.000
_cell.length_c   1.000
_cell.angle_alpha   90.00
_cell.angle_beta   90.00
_cell.angle_gamma   90.00
#
_symmetry.space_group_name_H-M   'P 1'
#
loop_
_entity.id
_entity.type
_entity.pdbx_description
1 polymer ?
#
loop_
_entity_poly.entity_id
_entity_poly.type
_entity_poly.pdbx_seq_one_letter_code
_entity_poly.pdbx_strand_id
1 'polypeptide(L)'
;QRQMCIRDSIGAVGHSDADVLLHVICDALYGARAMGDIGAHFPDTDAAFKGIDSKILLRDTVAKVCTEGWGIVNVDATICLQSPKLRPHIDAMRECIAECRGNPVGRVGVKATTTERLGFVGTGEGISAHAVVLLGR
;
A
#
# COMPACT_ATOMS: atom_id res chain seq x y z
N GLN A 1 -0.64 -6.72 16.83
CA GLN A 1 0.58 -5.94 17.07
C GLN A 1 1.12 -5.29 15.81
N ARG A 2 1.08 -5.99 14.70
CA ARG A 2 1.63 -5.50 13.45
C ARG A 2 0.73 -4.49 12.76
N GLN A 3 -0.56 -4.61 12.97
CA GLN A 3 -1.50 -3.56 12.65
C GLN A 3 -1.14 -2.26 13.37
N MET A 4 -0.63 -2.39 14.59
CA MET A 4 -0.14 -1.26 15.39
C MET A 4 1.10 -0.61 14.78
N CYS A 5 1.93 -1.33 14.04
CA CYS A 5 3.11 -0.74 13.41
C CYS A 5 2.76 0.46 12.53
N ILE A 6 1.68 0.38 11.78
CA ILE A 6 1.23 1.52 10.98
C ILE A 6 0.46 2.52 11.85
N ARG A 7 -0.51 2.05 12.62
CA ARG A 7 -1.39 2.92 13.40
C ARG A 7 -0.65 3.73 14.45
N ASP A 8 0.17 3.05 15.25
CA ASP A 8 0.88 3.71 16.35
C ASP A 8 2.04 4.57 15.87
N SER A 9 2.70 4.15 14.77
CA SER A 9 3.84 4.88 14.24
C SER A 9 3.46 6.16 13.50
N ILE A 10 2.27 6.20 12.90
CA ILE A 10 1.87 7.28 12.01
C ILE A 10 0.76 8.15 12.62
N GLY A 11 0.02 7.61 13.61
CA GLY A 11 -1.13 8.28 14.19
C GLY A 11 -2.38 8.20 13.31
N ALA A 12 -3.47 8.84 13.74
CA ALA A 12 -4.77 8.72 13.09
C ALA A 12 -4.76 9.23 11.63
N VAL A 13 -4.07 10.34 11.37
CA VAL A 13 -3.98 10.92 10.02
C VAL A 13 -3.11 10.06 9.12
N GLY A 14 -1.93 9.68 9.60
CA GLY A 14 -1.02 8.83 8.85
C GLY A 14 -1.56 7.42 8.62
N HIS A 15 -2.47 6.94 9.48
CA HIS A 15 -3.12 5.65 9.30
C HIS A 15 -3.96 5.61 8.00
N SER A 16 -4.72 6.66 7.73
CA SER A 16 -5.47 6.77 6.47
C SER A 16 -4.54 6.79 5.27
N ASP A 17 -3.41 7.49 5.37
CA ASP A 17 -2.41 7.58 4.29
C ASP A 17 -1.74 6.22 4.05
N ALA A 18 -1.48 5.47 5.12
CA ALA A 18 -0.92 4.13 5.02
C ALA A 18 -1.90 3.16 4.34
N ASP A 19 -3.19 3.27 4.63
CA ASP A 19 -4.22 2.45 3.98
C ASP A 19 -4.26 2.72 2.47
N VAL A 20 -4.15 4.00 2.06
CA VAL A 20 -4.08 4.34 0.63
C VAL A 20 -2.87 3.70 -0.03
N LEU A 21 -1.72 3.68 0.65
CA LEU A 21 -0.51 3.05 0.14
C LEU A 21 -0.70 1.54 -0.04
N LEU A 22 -1.29 0.86 0.92
CA LEU A 22 -1.57 -0.58 0.83
C LEU A 22 -2.55 -0.88 -0.30
N HIS A 23 -3.56 -0.06 -0.49
CA HIS A 23 -4.52 -0.22 -1.58
C HIS A 23 -3.87 -0.07 -2.95
N VAL A 24 -3.00 0.91 -3.14
CA VAL A 24 -2.34 1.09 -4.44
C VAL A 24 -1.37 -0.05 -4.74
N ILE A 25 -0.76 -0.64 -3.73
CA ILE A 25 0.09 -1.82 -3.91
C ILE A 25 -0.77 -3.03 -4.34
N CYS A 26 -1.94 -3.21 -3.74
CA CYS A 26 -2.87 -4.26 -4.17
C CYS A 26 -3.27 -4.08 -5.64
N ASP A 27 -3.62 -2.87 -6.04
CA ASP A 27 -3.96 -2.58 -7.44
C ASP A 27 -2.80 -2.89 -8.39
N ALA A 28 -1.58 -2.52 -8.01
CA ALA A 28 -0.40 -2.81 -8.82
C ALA A 28 -0.18 -4.32 -8.98
N LEU A 29 -0.38 -5.08 -7.92
CA LEU A 29 -0.25 -6.53 -7.94
C LEU A 29 -1.30 -7.17 -8.87
N TYR A 30 -2.56 -6.78 -8.75
CA TYR A 30 -3.60 -7.27 -9.65
C TYR A 30 -3.33 -6.87 -11.09
N GLY A 31 -2.90 -5.62 -11.31
CA GLY A 31 -2.58 -5.13 -12.65
C GLY A 31 -1.43 -5.91 -13.31
N ALA A 32 -0.42 -6.28 -12.54
CA ALA A 32 0.70 -7.06 -13.04
C ALA A 32 0.30 -8.44 -13.58
N ARG A 33 -0.82 -9.00 -13.11
CA ARG A 33 -1.38 -10.26 -13.57
C ARG A 33 -2.62 -10.09 -14.44
N ALA A 34 -2.97 -8.86 -14.81
CA ALA A 34 -4.20 -8.53 -15.56
C ALA A 34 -5.47 -9.09 -14.88
N MET A 35 -5.52 -9.01 -13.56
CA MET A 35 -6.63 -9.52 -12.76
C MET A 35 -7.65 -8.46 -12.35
N GLY A 36 -7.58 -7.27 -12.95
CA GLY A 36 -8.49 -6.18 -12.62
C GLY A 36 -7.93 -5.29 -11.51
N ASP A 37 -8.80 -4.80 -10.67
CA ASP A 37 -8.46 -3.88 -9.59
C ASP A 37 -8.97 -4.37 -8.24
N ILE A 38 -8.61 -3.64 -7.18
CA ILE A 38 -9.01 -3.99 -5.82
C ILE A 38 -10.54 -3.94 -5.64
N GLY A 39 -11.22 -3.02 -6.32
CA GLY A 39 -12.68 -2.91 -6.24
C GLY A 39 -13.41 -4.13 -6.80
N ALA A 40 -12.85 -4.79 -7.81
CA ALA A 40 -13.41 -6.01 -8.37
C ALA A 40 -13.28 -7.20 -7.41
N HIS A 41 -12.19 -7.25 -6.63
CA HIS A 41 -11.92 -8.34 -5.69
C HIS A 41 -12.56 -8.11 -4.31
N PHE A 42 -12.68 -6.85 -3.90
CA PHE A 42 -13.21 -6.46 -2.60
C PHE A 42 -14.25 -5.34 -2.77
N PRO A 43 -15.44 -5.64 -3.31
CA PRO A 43 -16.47 -4.62 -3.53
C PRO A 43 -16.93 -3.97 -2.22
N ASP A 44 -17.05 -2.64 -2.22
CA ASP A 44 -17.53 -1.88 -1.07
C ASP A 44 -18.96 -2.28 -0.66
N THR A 45 -19.72 -2.82 -1.60
CA THR A 45 -21.08 -3.28 -1.38
C THR A 45 -21.16 -4.59 -0.62
N ASP A 46 -20.04 -5.33 -0.52
CA ASP A 46 -20.00 -6.58 0.23
C ASP A 46 -19.73 -6.29 1.70
N ALA A 47 -20.70 -6.62 2.56
CA ALA A 47 -20.61 -6.41 4.00
C ALA A 47 -19.41 -7.15 4.63
N ALA A 48 -18.96 -8.25 4.02
CA ALA A 48 -17.79 -9.01 4.52
C ALA A 48 -16.50 -8.21 4.47
N PHE A 49 -16.41 -7.20 3.58
CA PHE A 49 -15.19 -6.39 3.40
C PHE A 49 -15.29 -5.01 4.03
N LYS A 50 -16.44 -4.66 4.60
CA LYS A 50 -16.63 -3.36 5.22
C LYS A 50 -15.78 -3.25 6.49
N GLY A 51 -14.91 -2.24 6.53
CA GLY A 51 -14.04 -2.02 7.70
C GLY A 51 -12.88 -3.01 7.81
N ILE A 52 -12.62 -3.82 6.78
CA ILE A 52 -11.51 -4.76 6.79
C ILE A 52 -10.17 -4.04 6.85
N ASP A 53 -9.22 -4.62 7.58
CA ASP A 53 -7.87 -4.09 7.68
C ASP A 53 -7.15 -4.22 6.34
N SER A 54 -6.55 -3.14 5.87
CA SER A 54 -5.81 -3.11 4.60
C SER A 54 -4.67 -4.12 4.53
N LYS A 55 -4.09 -4.51 5.66
CA LYS A 55 -3.07 -5.57 5.70
C LYS A 55 -3.65 -6.93 5.34
N ILE A 56 -4.88 -7.21 5.74
CA ILE A 56 -5.58 -8.43 5.36
C ILE A 56 -5.84 -8.42 3.85
N LEU A 57 -6.26 -7.27 3.31
CA LEU A 57 -6.44 -7.09 1.87
C LEU A 57 -5.14 -7.37 1.11
N LEU A 58 -4.03 -6.83 1.58
CA LEU A 58 -2.73 -7.04 0.93
C LEU A 58 -2.29 -8.51 1.00
N ARG A 59 -2.45 -9.18 2.14
CA ARG A 59 -2.11 -10.59 2.26
C ARG A 59 -2.93 -11.47 1.32
N ASP A 60 -4.23 -11.19 1.23
CA ASP A 60 -5.12 -11.93 0.33
C ASP A 60 -4.77 -11.69 -1.14
N THR A 61 -4.46 -10.45 -1.48
CA THR A 61 -3.99 -10.07 -2.81
C THR A 61 -2.71 -10.80 -3.18
N VAL A 62 -1.73 -10.84 -2.27
CA VAL A 62 -0.48 -11.56 -2.48
C VAL A 62 -0.74 -13.04 -2.73
N ALA A 63 -1.61 -13.66 -1.95
CA ALA A 63 -1.97 -15.06 -2.11
C ALA A 63 -2.57 -15.34 -3.49
N LYS A 64 -3.50 -14.49 -3.95
CA LYS A 64 -4.15 -14.63 -5.25
C LYS A 64 -3.18 -14.43 -6.41
N VAL A 65 -2.31 -13.41 -6.31
CA VAL A 65 -1.40 -13.03 -7.39
C VAL A 65 -0.26 -14.04 -7.53
N CYS A 66 0.20 -14.61 -6.43
CA CYS A 66 1.33 -15.54 -6.41
C CYS A 66 0.95 -16.98 -6.74
N THR A 67 -0.31 -17.26 -7.10
CA THR A 67 -0.68 -18.58 -7.62
C THR A 67 0.09 -18.87 -8.92
N GLU A 68 0.17 -20.12 -9.31
CA GLU A 68 0.83 -20.58 -10.53
C GLU A 68 2.36 -20.32 -10.55
N GLY A 69 2.96 -20.19 -9.37
CA GLY A 69 4.41 -20.05 -9.26
C GLY A 69 4.94 -18.63 -9.39
N TRP A 70 4.06 -17.62 -9.45
CA TRP A 70 4.50 -16.24 -9.45
C TRP A 70 5.03 -15.82 -8.09
N GLY A 71 6.08 -15.02 -8.09
CA GLY A 71 6.64 -14.41 -6.89
C GLY A 71 6.79 -12.91 -7.07
N ILE A 72 6.79 -12.18 -5.95
CA ILE A 72 7.00 -10.74 -5.96
C ILE A 72 8.49 -10.48 -5.82
N VAL A 73 9.10 -9.91 -6.86
CA VAL A 73 10.53 -9.59 -6.86
C VAL A 73 10.76 -8.26 -6.15
N ASN A 74 9.98 -7.26 -6.48
CA ASN A 74 10.15 -5.91 -5.92
C ASN A 74 8.83 -5.16 -5.89
N VAL A 75 8.70 -4.27 -4.90
CA VAL A 75 7.62 -3.30 -4.80
C VAL A 75 8.24 -1.92 -4.62
N ASP A 76 7.83 -0.97 -5.43
CA ASP A 76 8.22 0.42 -5.28
C ASP A 76 6.98 1.29 -5.24
N ALA A 77 6.80 2.04 -4.17
CA ALA A 77 5.63 2.86 -3.95
C ALA A 77 6.02 4.29 -3.61
N THR A 78 5.24 5.22 -4.09
CA THR A 78 5.42 6.65 -3.82
C THR A 78 4.11 7.22 -3.30
N ILE A 79 4.17 7.93 -2.20
CA ILE A 79 3.02 8.65 -1.66
C ILE A 79 3.29 10.16 -1.76
N CYS A 80 2.35 10.88 -2.35
CA CYS A 80 2.41 12.32 -2.51
C CYS A 80 1.51 12.97 -1.48
N LEU A 81 2.08 13.77 -0.62
CA LEU A 81 1.40 14.31 0.55
C LEU A 81 2.10 15.60 0.96
N GLN A 82 1.35 16.68 1.19
CA GLN A 82 1.94 17.94 1.63
C GLN A 82 2.33 17.89 3.11
N SER A 83 1.46 17.34 3.93
CA SER A 83 1.69 17.17 5.37
C SER A 83 0.74 16.09 5.92
N PRO A 84 1.08 15.42 7.03
CA PRO A 84 2.34 15.49 7.78
C PRO A 84 3.51 14.85 7.04
N LYS A 85 4.72 15.06 7.51
CA LYS A 85 5.91 14.39 6.95
C LYS A 85 5.91 12.92 7.35
N LEU A 86 5.98 12.04 6.36
CA LEU A 86 5.97 10.59 6.58
C LEU A 86 7.37 9.97 6.69
N ARG A 87 8.42 10.75 6.40
CA ARG A 87 9.80 10.22 6.42
C ARG A 87 10.16 9.46 7.70
N PRO A 88 9.80 9.90 8.92
CA PRO A 88 10.11 9.14 10.13
C PRO A 88 9.41 7.77 10.21
N HIS A 89 8.38 7.55 9.40
CA HIS A 89 7.56 6.34 9.43
C HIS A 89 7.79 5.41 8.24
N ILE A 90 8.65 5.80 7.31
CA ILE A 90 8.89 5.05 6.07
C ILE A 90 9.38 3.62 6.36
N ASP A 91 10.33 3.46 7.28
CA ASP A 91 10.86 2.14 7.58
C ASP A 91 9.82 1.21 8.20
N ALA A 92 8.96 1.73 9.08
CA ALA A 92 7.86 0.96 9.65
C ALA A 92 6.85 0.54 8.58
N MET A 93 6.57 1.40 7.62
CA MET A 93 5.70 1.09 6.49
C MET A 93 6.30 0.01 5.60
N ARG A 94 7.59 0.10 5.30
CA ARG A 94 8.31 -0.90 4.52
C ARG A 94 8.29 -2.27 5.19
N GLU A 95 8.55 -2.32 6.49
CA GLU A 95 8.52 -3.56 7.26
C GLU A 95 7.14 -4.21 7.25
N CYS A 96 6.09 -3.40 7.41
CA CYS A 96 4.72 -3.88 7.38
C CYS A 96 4.36 -4.48 6.01
N ILE A 97 4.74 -3.81 4.92
CA ILE A 97 4.50 -4.30 3.57
C ILE A 97 5.29 -5.59 3.32
N ALA A 98 6.56 -5.61 3.68
CA ALA A 98 7.42 -6.79 3.50
C ALA A 98 6.85 -8.00 4.22
N GLU A 99 6.35 -7.81 5.42
CA GLU A 99 5.73 -8.84 6.21
C GLU A 99 4.46 -9.40 5.58
N CYS A 100 3.60 -8.53 5.07
CA CYS A 100 2.36 -8.94 4.41
C CYS A 100 2.61 -9.78 3.16
N ARG A 101 3.72 -9.54 2.47
CA ARG A 101 4.10 -10.28 1.26
C ARG A 101 5.08 -11.43 1.51
N GLY A 102 5.58 -11.58 2.73
CA GLY A 102 6.50 -12.67 3.09
C GLY A 102 7.90 -12.57 2.49
N ASN A 103 8.36 -11.36 2.13
CA ASN A 103 9.65 -11.14 1.48
C ASN A 103 10.53 -10.17 2.29
N PRO A 104 11.87 -10.16 2.01
CA PRO A 104 12.76 -9.25 2.71
C PRO A 104 12.41 -7.77 2.49
N VAL A 105 12.57 -6.97 3.52
CA VAL A 105 12.30 -5.53 3.49
C VAL A 105 13.16 -4.80 2.44
N GLY A 106 14.34 -5.32 2.11
CA GLY A 106 15.21 -4.76 1.08
C GLY A 106 14.61 -4.75 -0.33
N ARG A 107 13.49 -5.45 -0.54
CA ARG A 107 12.79 -5.47 -1.82
C ARG A 107 11.51 -4.62 -1.80
N VAL A 108 11.35 -3.80 -0.78
CA VAL A 108 10.23 -2.88 -0.65
C VAL A 108 10.76 -1.46 -0.56
N GLY A 109 10.47 -0.65 -1.57
CA GLY A 109 10.77 0.78 -1.57
C GLY A 109 9.51 1.58 -1.28
N VAL A 110 9.62 2.55 -0.39
CA VAL A 110 8.56 3.52 -0.12
C VAL A 110 9.18 4.90 -0.09
N LYS A 111 8.62 5.81 -0.87
CA LYS A 111 9.05 7.21 -0.94
C LYS A 111 7.86 8.09 -0.61
N ALA A 112 8.13 9.17 0.10
CA ALA A 112 7.17 10.22 0.35
C ALA A 112 7.69 11.52 -0.26
N THR A 113 6.81 12.25 -0.93
CA THR A 113 7.16 13.52 -1.56
C THR A 113 6.02 14.50 -1.43
N THR A 114 6.33 15.78 -1.62
CA THR A 114 5.30 16.82 -1.75
C THR A 114 5.11 17.15 -3.22
N THR A 115 4.07 17.92 -3.53
CA THR A 115 3.86 18.48 -4.86
C THR A 115 4.26 19.96 -4.93
N GLU A 116 5.12 20.41 -4.03
CA GLU A 116 5.58 21.81 -3.94
C GLU A 116 4.39 22.77 -3.84
N ARG A 117 3.38 22.41 -3.06
CA ARG A 117 2.13 23.17 -2.84
C ARG A 117 1.27 23.35 -4.07
N LEU A 118 1.45 22.49 -5.09
CA LEU A 118 0.66 22.53 -6.31
C LEU A 118 -0.49 21.52 -6.27
N GLY A 119 -1.64 21.91 -6.81
CA GLY A 119 -2.81 21.06 -6.93
C GLY A 119 -3.46 20.70 -5.59
N PHE A 120 -4.34 19.71 -5.61
CA PHE A 120 -5.09 19.29 -4.42
C PHE A 120 -4.21 18.68 -3.33
N VAL A 121 -3.13 18.01 -3.71
CA VAL A 121 -2.15 17.48 -2.74
C VAL A 121 -1.43 18.64 -2.06
N GLY A 122 -1.01 19.63 -2.82
CA GLY A 122 -0.26 20.78 -2.32
C GLY A 122 -1.05 21.67 -1.39
N THR A 123 -2.38 21.74 -1.57
CA THR A 123 -3.28 22.50 -0.70
C THR A 123 -3.73 21.70 0.53
N GLY A 124 -3.32 20.44 0.64
CA GLY A 124 -3.71 19.59 1.75
C GLY A 124 -5.12 19.00 1.62
N GLU A 125 -5.76 19.13 0.45
CA GLU A 125 -7.10 18.62 0.22
C GLU A 125 -7.16 17.13 -0.02
N GLY A 126 -6.01 16.50 -0.31
CA GLY A 126 -5.96 15.06 -0.55
C GLY A 126 -4.55 14.55 -0.67
N ILE A 127 -4.45 13.25 -0.91
CA ILE A 127 -3.19 12.55 -1.13
C ILE A 127 -3.26 11.76 -2.42
N SER A 128 -2.09 11.44 -2.97
CA SER A 128 -1.97 10.60 -4.15
C SER A 128 -0.89 9.56 -3.90
N ALA A 129 -1.13 8.33 -4.32
CA ALA A 129 -0.15 7.25 -4.17
C ALA A 129 -0.03 6.46 -5.48
N HIS A 130 1.17 5.99 -5.76
CA HIS A 130 1.49 5.22 -6.95
C HIS A 130 2.38 4.05 -6.55
N ALA A 131 2.20 2.90 -7.19
CA ALA A 131 3.04 1.74 -6.95
C ALA A 131 3.38 1.03 -8.24
N VAL A 132 4.58 0.47 -8.29
CA VAL A 132 5.04 -0.40 -9.35
C VAL A 132 5.53 -1.69 -8.70
N VAL A 133 5.13 -2.82 -9.23
CA VAL A 133 5.57 -4.13 -8.75
C VAL A 133 6.23 -4.90 -9.88
N LEU A 134 7.24 -5.69 -9.53
CA LEU A 134 7.86 -6.63 -10.43
C LEU A 134 7.56 -8.04 -9.95
N LEU A 135 6.96 -8.83 -10.80
CA LEU A 135 6.71 -10.25 -10.55
C LEU A 135 7.69 -11.09 -11.34
N GLY A 136 8.00 -12.27 -10.83
CA GLY A 136 8.84 -13.25 -11.49
C GLY A 136 8.34 -14.66 -11.25
N ARG A 137 8.81 -15.59 -12.05
CA ARG A 137 8.54 -17.01 -11.91
C ARG A 137 9.78 -17.78 -11.51
#